data_940dc9e1df93e983593f95cd9c755593
#
_entry.id   940dc9e1df93e983593f95cd9c755593
#
_cell.length_a   1.000
_cell.length_b   1.000
_cell.length_c   1.000
_cell.angle_alpha   90.00
_cell.angle_beta   90.00
_cell.angle_gamma   90.00
#
_symmetry.space_group_name_H-M   'P 1'
#
loop_
_entity.id
_entity.type
_entity.pdbx_description
1 polymer ?
#
loop_
_entity_poly.entity_id
_entity_poly.type
_entity_poly.pdbx_seq_one_letter_code
_entity_poly.pdbx_strand_id
1 'polypeptide(L)'
;NENYERYLKRPPRLIYRGSDEEYFSQKFVPSNTYLEDFFTKFPSLRDKKIISFPGRLSSWKGQESFIKLISDLPQEFSGLIVGPYESAKPKYLKNLKKLIEDYRLQNRIYFYNAKDDIREIYFLSEVVLNLSSKPEPFGRTVLEAAMMGKKIAGWDRGGPGEVLEMCFPQGKVEFNNFNSLVDTVKTLSEKDDIPSNIFLTSDLMHSKTIDFYLDAIDKNS
;
A
#
# COMPACT_ATOMS: atom_id res chain seq x y z
N ASN A 1 -16.63 18.99 -3.02
CA ASN A 1 -15.74 20.16 -3.08
C ASN A 1 -16.48 21.40 -3.59
N GLU A 2 -17.53 21.81 -2.86
CA GLU A 2 -18.38 22.98 -3.17
C GLU A 2 -17.61 24.28 -3.42
N ASN A 3 -16.38 24.40 -2.92
CA ASN A 3 -15.57 25.60 -3.11
C ASN A 3 -14.96 25.73 -4.51
N TYR A 4 -14.79 24.65 -5.26
CA TYR A 4 -14.23 24.72 -6.61
C TYR A 4 -15.27 25.01 -7.67
N GLU A 5 -16.50 24.54 -7.49
CA GLU A 5 -17.61 24.80 -8.43
C GLU A 5 -17.93 26.29 -8.59
N ARG A 6 -17.66 27.06 -7.53
CA ARG A 6 -17.93 28.53 -7.51
C ARG A 6 -17.00 29.33 -8.43
N TYR A 7 -15.83 28.77 -8.79
CA TYR A 7 -14.83 29.47 -9.62
C TYR A 7 -14.66 28.87 -11.01
N LEU A 8 -15.23 27.69 -11.25
CA LEU A 8 -15.12 27.04 -12.56
C LEU A 8 -16.35 27.32 -13.39
N LYS A 9 -16.16 27.85 -14.61
CA LYS A 9 -17.25 28.00 -15.60
C LYS A 9 -17.85 26.64 -16.03
N ARG A 10 -17.24 25.52 -15.66
CA ARG A 10 -17.65 24.14 -15.97
C ARG A 10 -17.42 23.26 -14.74
N PRO A 11 -18.26 22.22 -14.50
CA PRO A 11 -18.04 21.30 -13.40
C PRO A 11 -16.70 20.56 -13.55
N PRO A 12 -15.96 20.29 -12.46
CA PRO A 12 -14.74 19.49 -12.50
C PRO A 12 -15.06 18.06 -12.94
N ARG A 13 -14.23 17.50 -13.82
CA ARG A 13 -14.30 16.10 -14.21
C ARG A 13 -13.26 15.30 -13.42
N LEU A 14 -13.69 14.26 -12.73
CA LEU A 14 -12.80 13.39 -11.99
C LEU A 14 -12.15 12.39 -12.97
N ILE A 15 -10.83 12.39 -13.02
CA ILE A 15 -10.02 11.39 -13.72
C ILE A 15 -9.12 10.75 -12.66
N TYR A 16 -9.36 9.47 -12.37
CA TYR A 16 -8.50 8.73 -11.46
C TYR A 16 -7.12 8.50 -12.08
N ARG A 17 -6.11 8.51 -11.24
CA ARG A 17 -4.78 8.04 -11.63
C ARG A 17 -4.83 6.56 -11.94
N GLY A 18 -4.00 6.15 -12.90
CA GLY A 18 -3.74 4.75 -13.21
C GLY A 18 -2.33 4.34 -12.81
N SER A 19 -2.07 3.05 -12.86
CA SER A 19 -0.74 2.45 -12.79
C SER A 19 -0.51 1.55 -14.00
N ASP A 20 0.75 1.21 -14.27
CA ASP A 20 1.14 0.38 -15.41
C ASP A 20 0.81 -1.09 -15.09
N GLU A 21 -0.16 -1.66 -15.79
CA GLU A 21 -0.66 -3.01 -15.60
C GLU A 21 0.27 -4.10 -16.16
N GLU A 22 1.11 -3.75 -17.12
CA GLU A 22 2.14 -4.67 -17.63
C GLU A 22 3.29 -4.77 -16.64
N TYR A 23 3.69 -3.64 -16.05
CA TYR A 23 4.73 -3.58 -15.04
C TYR A 23 4.28 -4.23 -13.73
N PHE A 24 3.12 -3.85 -13.19
CA PHE A 24 2.54 -4.45 -11.97
C PHE A 24 1.65 -5.63 -12.33
N SER A 25 2.24 -6.71 -12.79
CA SER A 25 1.53 -7.90 -13.26
C SER A 25 1.56 -9.04 -12.23
N GLN A 26 0.45 -9.76 -12.10
CA GLN A 26 0.38 -11.00 -11.30
C GLN A 26 1.34 -12.08 -11.82
N LYS A 27 1.82 -11.96 -13.07
CA LYS A 27 2.79 -12.88 -13.68
C LYS A 27 4.24 -12.59 -13.24
N PHE A 28 4.47 -11.49 -12.55
CA PHE A 28 5.82 -11.14 -12.09
C PHE A 28 6.32 -12.16 -11.07
N VAL A 29 7.52 -12.68 -11.31
CA VAL A 29 8.24 -13.55 -10.40
C VAL A 29 9.66 -13.00 -10.24
N PRO A 30 10.14 -12.77 -9.00
CA PRO A 30 11.53 -12.35 -8.77
C PRO A 30 12.52 -13.42 -9.23
N SER A 31 13.76 -13.02 -9.50
CA SER A 31 14.82 -13.99 -9.76
C SER A 31 15.13 -14.86 -8.52
N ASN A 32 15.57 -16.09 -8.74
CA ASN A 32 16.01 -16.96 -7.65
C ASN A 32 17.14 -16.32 -6.84
N THR A 33 18.07 -15.64 -7.51
CA THR A 33 19.17 -14.91 -6.86
C THR A 33 18.64 -13.86 -5.90
N TYR A 34 17.65 -13.07 -6.30
CA TYR A 34 17.02 -12.10 -5.41
C TYR A 34 16.40 -12.76 -4.18
N LEU A 35 15.66 -13.85 -4.36
CA LEU A 35 15.03 -14.58 -3.26
C LEU A 35 16.06 -15.15 -2.28
N GLU A 36 17.15 -15.72 -2.78
CA GLU A 36 18.25 -16.22 -1.96
C GLU A 36 18.94 -15.11 -1.18
N ASP A 37 19.27 -14.00 -1.82
CA ASP A 37 19.88 -12.83 -1.20
C ASP A 37 18.97 -12.21 -0.12
N PHE A 38 17.66 -12.08 -0.43
CA PHE A 38 16.69 -11.56 0.51
C PHE A 38 16.61 -12.43 1.77
N PHE A 39 16.46 -13.74 1.63
CA PHE A 39 16.36 -14.64 2.78
C PHE A 39 17.72 -14.90 3.47
N THR A 40 18.84 -14.68 2.79
CA THR A 40 20.16 -14.65 3.44
C THR A 40 20.27 -13.42 4.34
N LYS A 41 19.78 -12.28 3.90
CA LYS A 41 19.75 -11.04 4.68
C LYS A 41 18.71 -11.07 5.83
N PHE A 42 17.59 -11.76 5.61
CA PHE A 42 16.49 -11.86 6.56
C PHE A 42 16.07 -13.32 6.80
N PRO A 43 16.93 -14.16 7.38
CA PRO A 43 16.67 -15.60 7.51
C PRO A 43 15.41 -15.90 8.33
N SER A 44 15.09 -15.06 9.30
CA SER A 44 13.89 -15.20 10.14
C SER A 44 12.57 -14.97 9.39
N LEU A 45 12.60 -14.47 8.15
CA LEU A 45 11.39 -14.24 7.35
C LEU A 45 11.04 -15.43 6.45
N ARG A 46 11.92 -16.42 6.28
CA ARG A 46 11.74 -17.52 5.32
C ARG A 46 10.45 -18.30 5.52
N ASP A 47 10.09 -18.58 6.77
CA ASP A 47 8.91 -19.37 7.13
C ASP A 47 7.81 -18.51 7.79
N LYS A 48 7.78 -17.22 7.45
CA LYS A 48 6.81 -16.27 8.02
C LYS A 48 5.86 -15.72 6.97
N LYS A 49 4.65 -15.42 7.40
CA LYS A 49 3.69 -14.60 6.66
C LYS A 49 4.16 -13.15 6.74
N ILE A 50 4.72 -12.64 5.65
CA ILE A 50 5.31 -11.29 5.60
C ILE A 50 4.20 -10.27 5.38
N ILE A 51 4.01 -9.38 6.35
CA ILE A 51 3.17 -8.21 6.19
C ILE A 51 4.06 -7.04 5.78
N SER A 52 3.87 -6.50 4.59
CA SER A 52 4.67 -5.38 4.11
C SER A 52 3.96 -4.03 4.28
N PHE A 53 4.78 -3.03 4.56
CA PHE A 53 4.32 -1.66 4.79
C PHE A 53 5.15 -0.68 3.93
N PRO A 54 4.80 -0.55 2.64
CA PRO A 54 5.54 0.30 1.71
C PRO A 54 5.19 1.78 1.87
N GLY A 55 6.21 2.62 1.91
CA GLY A 55 6.05 4.06 1.95
C GLY A 55 7.21 4.80 2.61
N ARG A 56 7.22 6.12 2.44
CA ARG A 56 8.20 6.98 3.13
C ARG A 56 7.99 6.95 4.64
N LEU A 57 9.06 6.96 5.41
CA LEU A 57 8.97 7.04 6.87
C LEU A 57 8.56 8.45 7.30
N SER A 58 7.35 8.58 7.77
CA SER A 58 6.82 9.83 8.32
C SER A 58 5.66 9.54 9.27
N SER A 59 5.50 10.36 10.31
CA SER A 59 4.53 10.13 11.39
C SER A 59 3.09 9.97 10.94
N TRP A 60 2.71 10.54 9.80
CA TRP A 60 1.35 10.44 9.27
C TRP A 60 1.13 9.21 8.38
N LYS A 61 2.19 8.49 8.00
CA LYS A 61 2.07 7.26 7.18
C LYS A 61 1.58 6.06 7.97
N GLY A 62 1.79 6.03 9.31
CA GLY A 62 1.22 4.99 10.17
C GLY A 62 2.18 3.86 10.54
N GLN A 63 3.51 4.06 10.48
CA GLN A 63 4.47 3.03 10.90
C GLN A 63 4.29 2.62 12.37
N GLU A 64 3.86 3.55 13.24
CA GLU A 64 3.58 3.24 14.65
C GLU A 64 2.38 2.29 14.76
N SER A 65 1.33 2.56 13.99
CA SER A 65 0.16 1.67 13.89
C SER A 65 0.52 0.29 13.35
N PHE A 66 1.43 0.24 12.37
CA PHE A 66 1.95 -1.01 11.83
C PHE A 66 2.71 -1.82 12.89
N ILE A 67 3.59 -1.19 13.67
CA ILE A 67 4.34 -1.86 14.74
C ILE A 67 3.38 -2.45 15.78
N LYS A 68 2.36 -1.67 16.18
CA LYS A 68 1.32 -2.15 17.09
C LYS A 68 0.57 -3.35 16.49
N LEU A 69 0.19 -3.30 15.22
CA LEU A 69 -0.48 -4.41 14.56
C LEU A 69 0.36 -5.70 14.64
N ILE A 70 1.65 -5.62 14.33
CA ILE A 70 2.53 -6.81 14.39
C ILE A 70 2.64 -7.35 15.83
N SER A 71 2.55 -6.50 16.86
CA SER A 71 2.52 -6.96 18.26
C SER A 71 1.27 -7.78 18.58
N ASP A 72 0.14 -7.44 17.98
CA ASP A 72 -1.16 -8.06 18.24
C ASP A 72 -1.42 -9.30 17.34
N LEU A 73 -0.61 -9.50 16.30
CA LEU A 73 -0.68 -10.67 15.42
C LEU A 73 0.10 -11.88 15.98
N PRO A 74 -0.33 -13.13 15.65
CA PRO A 74 0.40 -14.36 15.98
C PRO A 74 1.86 -14.36 15.52
N GLN A 75 2.67 -15.26 16.11
CA GLN A 75 4.14 -15.34 15.88
C GLN A 75 4.53 -15.75 14.44
N GLU A 76 3.62 -16.30 13.68
CA GLU A 76 3.81 -16.64 12.27
C GLU A 76 3.89 -15.40 11.36
N PHE A 77 3.39 -14.25 11.83
CA PHE A 77 3.47 -13.00 11.09
C PHE A 77 4.72 -12.20 11.43
N SER A 78 5.34 -11.65 10.42
CA SER A 78 6.46 -10.72 10.55
C SER A 78 6.24 -9.48 9.69
N GLY A 79 6.75 -8.35 10.14
CA GLY A 79 6.57 -7.05 9.51
C GLY A 79 7.79 -6.61 8.71
N LEU A 80 7.56 -6.05 7.52
CA LEU A 80 8.60 -5.44 6.70
C LEU A 80 8.21 -3.98 6.40
N ILE A 81 8.89 -3.03 7.03
CA ILE A 81 8.75 -1.60 6.76
C ILE A 81 9.63 -1.27 5.55
N VAL A 82 9.00 -0.90 4.44
CA VAL A 82 9.65 -0.74 3.14
C VAL A 82 9.69 0.71 2.72
N GLY A 83 10.89 1.22 2.47
CA GLY A 83 11.06 2.58 1.98
C GLY A 83 12.44 3.17 2.32
N PRO A 84 12.74 4.39 1.87
CA PRO A 84 14.04 5.03 2.09
C PRO A 84 14.17 5.48 3.55
N TYR A 85 14.36 4.53 4.46
CA TYR A 85 14.43 4.79 5.91
C TYR A 85 15.69 5.57 6.31
N GLU A 86 16.75 5.50 5.53
CA GLU A 86 18.00 6.25 5.75
C GLU A 86 17.80 7.76 5.59
N SER A 87 16.85 8.17 4.73
CA SER A 87 16.47 9.57 4.53
C SER A 87 15.37 10.06 5.47
N ALA A 88 14.91 9.22 6.39
CA ALA A 88 13.91 9.60 7.38
C ALA A 88 14.48 10.60 8.41
N LYS A 89 13.61 11.41 9.00
CA LYS A 89 14.03 12.28 10.13
C LYS A 89 14.62 11.40 11.24
N PRO A 90 15.87 11.65 11.68
CA PRO A 90 16.58 10.78 12.63
C PRO A 90 15.79 10.53 13.93
N LYS A 91 15.13 11.56 14.45
CA LYS A 91 14.27 11.46 15.63
C LYS A 91 13.12 10.48 15.44
N TYR A 92 12.48 10.50 14.26
CA TYR A 92 11.36 9.60 13.98
C TYR A 92 11.82 8.15 13.83
N LEU A 93 12.89 7.91 13.11
CA LEU A 93 13.47 6.57 12.99
C LEU A 93 13.89 6.00 14.36
N LYS A 94 14.51 6.84 15.22
CA LYS A 94 14.86 6.44 16.59
C LYS A 94 13.63 6.07 17.42
N ASN A 95 12.54 6.82 17.29
CA ASN A 95 11.29 6.51 17.98
C ASN A 95 10.68 5.17 17.51
N LEU A 96 10.69 4.89 16.19
CA LEU A 96 10.21 3.61 15.67
C LEU A 96 11.05 2.43 16.18
N LYS A 97 12.38 2.55 16.19
CA LYS A 97 13.28 1.51 16.74
C LYS A 97 13.01 1.27 18.20
N LYS A 98 12.85 2.34 19.00
CA LYS A 98 12.48 2.21 20.40
C LYS A 98 11.13 1.51 20.58
N LEU A 99 10.13 1.85 19.78
CA LEU A 99 8.81 1.21 19.83
C LEU A 99 8.89 -0.30 19.53
N ILE A 100 9.71 -0.69 18.57
CA ILE A 100 9.99 -2.10 18.25
C ILE A 100 10.64 -2.82 19.46
N GLU A 101 11.55 -2.17 20.16
CA GLU A 101 12.18 -2.69 21.39
C GLU A 101 11.16 -2.81 22.53
N ASP A 102 10.37 -1.76 22.79
CA ASP A 102 9.34 -1.73 23.83
C ASP A 102 8.30 -2.87 23.65
N TYR A 103 7.94 -3.18 22.40
CA TYR A 103 7.05 -4.32 22.06
C TYR A 103 7.79 -5.67 21.91
N ARG A 104 9.11 -5.74 22.06
CA ARG A 104 9.95 -6.95 21.88
C ARG A 104 9.81 -7.59 20.50
N LEU A 105 9.81 -6.74 19.46
CA LEU A 105 9.60 -7.14 18.07
C LEU A 105 10.88 -7.13 17.21
N GLN A 106 12.08 -7.11 17.83
CA GLN A 106 13.36 -6.98 17.12
C GLN A 106 13.60 -8.12 16.12
N ASN A 107 13.01 -9.31 16.37
CA ASN A 107 13.11 -10.48 15.50
C ASN A 107 11.84 -10.70 14.64
N ARG A 108 10.93 -9.71 14.62
CA ARG A 108 9.66 -9.79 13.86
C ARG A 108 9.43 -8.59 12.94
N ILE A 109 10.11 -7.47 13.15
CA ILE A 109 9.99 -6.27 12.30
C ILE A 109 11.35 -5.89 11.76
N TYR A 110 11.40 -5.70 10.45
CA TYR A 110 12.60 -5.35 9.72
C TYR A 110 12.37 -4.10 8.88
N PHE A 111 13.44 -3.31 8.71
CA PHE A 111 13.46 -2.21 7.76
C PHE A 111 14.13 -2.65 6.46
N TYR A 112 13.47 -2.39 5.35
CA TYR A 112 13.98 -2.68 4.02
C TYR A 112 14.02 -1.41 3.17
N ASN A 113 15.21 -1.12 2.63
CA ASN A 113 15.38 -0.03 1.70
C ASN A 113 15.17 -0.59 0.28
N ALA A 114 13.95 -0.46 -0.24
CA ALA A 114 13.67 -0.85 -1.61
C ALA A 114 14.38 0.14 -2.54
N LYS A 115 15.58 -0.24 -2.97
CA LYS A 115 16.38 0.60 -3.89
C LYS A 115 15.96 0.38 -5.34
N ASP A 116 15.44 -0.81 -5.68
CA ASP A 116 15.33 -1.26 -7.05
C ASP A 116 13.87 -1.52 -7.46
N ASP A 117 13.29 -2.63 -7.10
CA ASP A 117 11.98 -3.04 -7.59
C ASP A 117 10.99 -3.37 -6.46
N ILE A 118 9.99 -2.55 -6.28
CA ILE A 118 8.97 -2.76 -5.25
C ILE A 118 8.13 -4.02 -5.50
N ARG A 119 8.07 -4.53 -6.74
CA ARG A 119 7.33 -5.73 -7.10
C ARG A 119 7.87 -6.96 -6.38
N GLU A 120 9.17 -7.03 -6.16
CA GLU A 120 9.83 -8.11 -5.41
C GLU A 120 9.28 -8.20 -3.98
N ILE A 121 9.04 -7.05 -3.35
CA ILE A 121 8.44 -6.99 -2.02
C ILE A 121 6.96 -7.34 -2.06
N TYR A 122 6.21 -6.83 -3.05
CA TYR A 122 4.82 -7.24 -3.22
C TYR A 122 4.71 -8.75 -3.42
N PHE A 123 5.59 -9.36 -4.24
CA PHE A 123 5.61 -10.80 -4.45
C PHE A 123 5.77 -11.58 -3.14
N LEU A 124 6.68 -11.16 -2.26
CA LEU A 124 6.93 -11.79 -0.95
C LEU A 124 5.84 -11.53 0.09
N SER A 125 4.95 -10.58 -0.15
CA SER A 125 3.97 -10.16 0.84
C SER A 125 2.77 -11.09 0.90
N GLU A 126 2.38 -11.48 2.11
CA GLU A 126 1.09 -12.09 2.41
C GLU A 126 -0.02 -11.02 2.38
N VAL A 127 0.20 -9.90 3.05
CA VAL A 127 -0.70 -8.73 3.03
C VAL A 127 0.13 -7.46 2.91
N VAL A 128 -0.31 -6.55 2.07
CA VAL A 128 0.26 -5.19 1.93
C VAL A 128 -0.61 -4.21 2.69
N LEU A 129 -0.02 -3.29 3.45
CA LEU A 129 -0.78 -2.37 4.29
C LEU A 129 -0.61 -0.90 3.88
N ASN A 130 -1.71 -0.14 4.03
CA ASN A 130 -1.69 1.32 4.02
C ASN A 130 -2.47 1.86 5.23
N LEU A 131 -1.75 2.44 6.20
CA LEU A 131 -2.33 2.91 7.47
C LEU A 131 -2.16 4.42 7.66
N SER A 132 -2.18 5.18 6.58
CA SER A 132 -2.00 6.63 6.62
C SER A 132 -3.04 7.32 7.49
N SER A 133 -2.60 8.07 8.51
CA SER A 133 -3.47 8.81 9.43
C SER A 133 -4.04 10.09 8.82
N LYS A 134 -3.46 10.59 7.73
CA LYS A 134 -3.99 11.69 6.93
C LYS A 134 -4.54 11.16 5.60
N PRO A 135 -5.63 11.74 5.06
CA PRO A 135 -6.12 11.35 3.75
C PRO A 135 -5.04 11.53 2.68
N GLU A 136 -4.73 10.45 1.98
CA GLU A 136 -3.87 10.51 0.80
C GLU A 136 -4.70 10.86 -0.44
N PRO A 137 -4.11 11.53 -1.44
CA PRO A 137 -4.85 11.89 -2.66
C PRO A 137 -5.30 10.69 -3.50
N PHE A 138 -4.57 9.56 -3.46
CA PHE A 138 -4.90 8.42 -4.32
C PHE A 138 -4.64 7.04 -3.66
N GLY A 139 -3.45 6.69 -3.23
CA GLY A 139 -3.13 5.34 -2.70
C GLY A 139 -2.44 4.44 -3.72
N ARG A 140 -1.35 4.94 -4.29
CA ARG A 140 -0.55 4.21 -5.29
C ARG A 140 -0.16 2.81 -4.84
N THR A 141 0.34 2.65 -3.61
CA THR A 141 0.77 1.36 -3.08
C THR A 141 -0.36 0.33 -3.00
N VAL A 142 -1.60 0.79 -2.75
CA VAL A 142 -2.80 -0.05 -2.76
C VAL A 142 -3.08 -0.56 -4.16
N LEU A 143 -3.08 0.34 -5.16
CA LEU A 143 -3.34 -0.02 -6.55
C LEU A 143 -2.26 -0.95 -7.11
N GLU A 144 -0.98 -0.63 -6.90
CA GLU A 144 0.16 -1.41 -7.36
C GLU A 144 0.12 -2.85 -6.80
N ALA A 145 -0.13 -2.99 -5.49
CA ALA A 145 -0.28 -4.29 -4.85
C ALA A 145 -1.52 -5.06 -5.37
N ALA A 146 -2.63 -4.35 -5.58
CA ALA A 146 -3.84 -4.96 -6.16
C ALA A 146 -3.59 -5.52 -7.56
N MET A 147 -2.92 -4.76 -8.45
CA MET A 147 -2.55 -5.21 -9.80
C MET A 147 -1.70 -6.49 -9.77
N MET A 148 -0.84 -6.62 -8.77
CA MET A 148 -0.05 -7.84 -8.55
C MET A 148 -0.82 -8.97 -7.86
N GLY A 149 -2.13 -8.84 -7.67
CA GLY A 149 -2.98 -9.85 -7.04
C GLY A 149 -2.69 -10.04 -5.55
N LYS A 150 -2.09 -9.05 -4.88
CA LYS A 150 -1.78 -9.15 -3.45
C LYS A 150 -2.95 -8.72 -2.59
N LYS A 151 -3.17 -9.42 -1.48
CA LYS A 151 -4.11 -9.02 -0.45
C LYS A 151 -3.68 -7.71 0.16
N ILE A 152 -4.61 -6.81 0.39
CA ILE A 152 -4.31 -5.48 0.90
C ILE A 152 -5.26 -5.17 2.04
N ALA A 153 -4.74 -4.55 3.12
CA ALA A 153 -5.60 -3.96 4.12
C ALA A 153 -5.19 -2.49 4.39
N GLY A 154 -6.17 -1.67 4.74
CA GLY A 154 -5.88 -0.27 5.01
C GLY A 154 -7.08 0.48 5.56
N TRP A 155 -6.82 1.67 6.08
CA TRP A 155 -7.89 2.52 6.59
C TRP A 155 -8.82 2.99 5.48
N ASP A 156 -10.12 2.91 5.73
CA ASP A 156 -11.16 3.55 4.90
C ASP A 156 -11.02 5.08 5.01
N ARG A 157 -10.02 5.63 4.29
CA ARG A 157 -9.70 7.05 4.37
C ARG A 157 -9.00 7.55 3.13
N GLY A 158 -9.57 8.61 2.51
CA GLY A 158 -9.04 9.25 1.30
C GLY A 158 -8.89 8.29 0.13
N GLY A 159 -7.95 8.57 -0.76
CA GLY A 159 -7.71 7.76 -1.96
C GLY A 159 -7.44 6.27 -1.72
N PRO A 160 -6.65 5.86 -0.70
CA PRO A 160 -6.48 4.45 -0.39
C PRO A 160 -7.80 3.73 -0.09
N GLY A 161 -8.70 4.35 0.67
CA GLY A 161 -10.04 3.81 0.96
C GLY A 161 -10.90 3.69 -0.30
N GLU A 162 -10.86 4.70 -1.20
CA GLU A 162 -11.55 4.67 -2.48
C GLU A 162 -11.03 3.55 -3.39
N VAL A 163 -9.70 3.37 -3.47
CA VAL A 163 -9.10 2.31 -4.29
C VAL A 163 -9.43 0.93 -3.72
N LEU A 164 -9.38 0.75 -2.39
CA LEU A 164 -9.80 -0.49 -1.74
C LEU A 164 -11.26 -0.83 -2.04
N GLU A 165 -12.16 0.15 -1.95
CA GLU A 165 -13.59 -0.05 -2.29
C GLU A 165 -13.76 -0.57 -3.71
N MET A 166 -12.97 -0.09 -4.66
CA MET A 166 -13.08 -0.47 -6.06
C MET A 166 -12.50 -1.85 -6.38
N CYS A 167 -11.39 -2.23 -5.77
CA CYS A 167 -10.65 -3.42 -6.17
C CYS A 167 -10.54 -4.52 -5.10
N PHE A 168 -10.70 -4.18 -3.81
CA PHE A 168 -10.56 -5.14 -2.70
C PHE A 168 -11.31 -4.68 -1.44
N PRO A 169 -12.66 -4.58 -1.45
CA PRO A 169 -13.47 -4.04 -0.36
C PRO A 169 -13.27 -4.76 0.98
N GLN A 170 -12.98 -6.06 0.96
CA GLN A 170 -12.73 -6.86 2.16
C GLN A 170 -11.45 -6.47 2.93
N GLY A 171 -10.55 -5.73 2.31
CA GLY A 171 -9.37 -5.17 2.96
C GLY A 171 -9.59 -3.77 3.56
N LYS A 172 -10.78 -3.19 3.38
CA LYS A 172 -11.13 -1.86 3.88
C LYS A 172 -11.49 -1.91 5.35
N VAL A 173 -10.82 -1.12 6.17
CA VAL A 173 -11.00 -1.09 7.63
C VAL A 173 -11.37 0.32 8.08
N GLU A 174 -12.35 0.44 8.95
CA GLU A 174 -12.74 1.70 9.56
C GLU A 174 -11.54 2.39 10.22
N PHE A 175 -11.39 3.69 9.99
CA PHE A 175 -10.25 4.45 10.50
C PHE A 175 -10.09 4.34 12.02
N ASN A 176 -8.89 3.95 12.47
CA ASN A 176 -8.52 3.70 13.88
C ASN A 176 -9.21 2.51 14.54
N ASN A 177 -9.97 1.70 13.84
CA ASN A 177 -10.52 0.46 14.40
C ASN A 177 -9.45 -0.66 14.38
N PHE A 178 -8.59 -0.67 15.40
CA PHE A 178 -7.47 -1.61 15.50
C PHE A 178 -7.89 -3.06 15.62
N ASN A 179 -8.95 -3.35 16.35
CA ASN A 179 -9.44 -4.73 16.49
C ASN A 179 -9.87 -5.27 15.12
N SER A 180 -10.63 -4.48 14.38
CA SER A 180 -11.03 -4.83 13.02
C SER A 180 -9.82 -4.99 12.09
N LEU A 181 -8.76 -4.17 12.24
CA LEU A 181 -7.55 -4.31 11.43
C LEU A 181 -6.84 -5.65 11.69
N VAL A 182 -6.68 -6.04 12.95
CA VAL A 182 -6.08 -7.33 13.35
C VAL A 182 -6.89 -8.49 12.77
N ASP A 183 -8.21 -8.46 12.92
CA ASP A 183 -9.12 -9.51 12.43
C ASP A 183 -9.13 -9.56 10.90
N THR A 184 -9.11 -8.41 10.23
CA THR A 184 -9.03 -8.33 8.76
C THR A 184 -7.73 -8.97 8.25
N VAL A 185 -6.57 -8.63 8.83
CA VAL A 185 -5.29 -9.20 8.40
C VAL A 185 -5.24 -10.71 8.60
N LYS A 186 -5.75 -11.23 9.72
CA LYS A 186 -5.87 -12.67 9.98
C LYS A 186 -6.77 -13.34 8.94
N THR A 187 -7.98 -12.82 8.76
CA THR A 187 -8.96 -13.37 7.80
C THR A 187 -8.40 -13.40 6.38
N LEU A 188 -7.77 -12.31 5.95
CA LEU A 188 -7.14 -12.25 4.63
C LEU A 188 -6.02 -13.29 4.47
N SER A 189 -5.25 -13.55 5.53
CA SER A 189 -4.17 -14.56 5.46
C SER A 189 -4.65 -16.01 5.41
N GLU A 190 -5.92 -16.26 5.74
CA GLU A 190 -6.54 -17.59 5.74
C GLU A 190 -7.34 -17.86 4.46
N LYS A 191 -7.63 -16.84 3.67
CA LYS A 191 -8.44 -16.92 2.45
C LYS A 191 -7.58 -16.72 1.22
N ASP A 192 -8.00 -17.30 0.10
CA ASP A 192 -7.35 -17.12 -1.21
C ASP A 192 -7.99 -15.98 -2.03
N ASP A 193 -8.68 -15.06 -1.35
CA ASP A 193 -9.28 -13.90 -1.99
C ASP A 193 -8.18 -12.99 -2.57
N ILE A 194 -8.29 -12.65 -3.82
CA ILE A 194 -7.39 -11.72 -4.52
C ILE A 194 -8.17 -10.50 -5.03
N PRO A 195 -7.51 -9.34 -5.18
CA PRO A 195 -8.12 -8.16 -5.79
C PRO A 195 -8.69 -8.46 -7.19
N SER A 196 -9.83 -7.86 -7.48
CA SER A 196 -10.55 -7.99 -8.75
C SER A 196 -11.00 -6.62 -9.25
N ASN A 197 -11.54 -6.57 -10.48
CA ASN A 197 -12.07 -5.35 -11.09
C ASN A 197 -11.06 -4.18 -11.12
N ILE A 198 -9.81 -4.47 -11.41
CA ILE A 198 -8.75 -3.46 -11.46
C ILE A 198 -8.79 -2.77 -12.81
N PHE A 199 -9.51 -1.64 -12.89
CA PHE A 199 -9.64 -0.82 -14.10
C PHE A 199 -8.86 0.49 -14.05
N LEU A 200 -8.14 0.76 -12.96
CA LEU A 200 -7.35 1.99 -12.79
C LEU A 200 -5.98 1.87 -13.47
N THR A 201 -5.99 1.68 -14.80
CA THR A 201 -4.78 1.55 -15.61
C THR A 201 -4.28 2.90 -16.11
N SER A 202 -2.98 2.96 -16.45
CA SER A 202 -2.39 4.14 -17.09
C SER A 202 -3.08 4.47 -18.41
N ASP A 203 -3.43 3.46 -19.19
CA ASP A 203 -4.09 3.64 -20.50
C ASP A 203 -5.49 4.24 -20.34
N LEU A 204 -6.28 3.76 -19.38
CA LEU A 204 -7.58 4.36 -19.10
C LEU A 204 -7.46 5.82 -18.62
N MET A 205 -6.47 6.12 -17.79
CA MET A 205 -6.20 7.49 -17.35
C MET A 205 -5.83 8.39 -18.54
N HIS A 206 -4.95 7.92 -19.43
CA HIS A 206 -4.55 8.66 -20.63
C HIS A 206 -5.73 8.87 -21.57
N SER A 207 -6.51 7.85 -21.90
CA SER A 207 -7.70 7.96 -22.73
C SER A 207 -8.68 8.99 -22.19
N LYS A 208 -9.07 8.89 -20.91
CA LYS A 208 -9.97 9.86 -20.26
C LYS A 208 -9.42 11.30 -20.27
N THR A 209 -8.12 11.44 -20.18
CA THR A 209 -7.44 12.76 -20.21
C THR A 209 -7.51 13.35 -21.62
N ILE A 210 -7.25 12.56 -22.66
CA ILE A 210 -7.34 12.97 -24.05
C ILE A 210 -8.79 13.35 -24.39
N ASP A 211 -9.76 12.52 -24.02
CA ASP A 211 -11.20 12.79 -24.24
C ASP A 211 -11.61 14.11 -23.58
N PHE A 212 -11.09 14.40 -22.39
CA PHE A 212 -11.37 15.66 -21.70
C PHE A 212 -10.83 16.88 -22.49
N TYR A 213 -9.63 16.76 -23.07
CA TYR A 213 -9.06 17.83 -23.89
C TYR A 213 -9.81 18.01 -25.20
N LEU A 214 -10.19 16.94 -25.89
CA LEU A 214 -10.98 16.99 -27.14
C LEU A 214 -12.34 17.65 -26.88
N ASP A 215 -13.06 17.21 -25.85
CA ASP A 215 -14.32 17.83 -25.40
C ASP A 215 -14.16 19.34 -25.11
N ALA A 216 -13.01 19.77 -24.64
CA ALA A 216 -12.75 21.17 -24.32
C ALA A 216 -12.47 22.02 -25.59
N ILE A 217 -11.85 21.44 -26.61
CA ILE A 217 -11.56 22.08 -27.91
C ILE A 217 -12.87 22.24 -28.70
N ASP A 218 -13.63 21.14 -28.87
CA ASP A 218 -14.87 21.14 -29.64
C ASP A 218 -15.91 22.14 -29.13
N LYS A 219 -15.95 22.38 -27.81
CA LYS A 219 -16.89 23.35 -27.22
C LYS A 219 -16.42 24.80 -27.31
N ASN A 220 -15.21 25.04 -27.81
CA ASN A 220 -14.68 26.39 -28.00
C ASN A 220 -14.55 26.75 -29.50
N SER A 221 -14.85 25.80 -30.41
CA SER A 221 -14.98 25.99 -31.87
C SER A 221 -16.41 26.32 -32.22
#